data_dfbf84f8f35a3663bda35a7387e35872
#
_entry.id   dfbf84f8f35a3663bda35a7387e35872
#
_cell.length_a   1.000
_cell.length_b   1.000
_cell.length_c   1.000
_cell.angle_alpha   90.00
_cell.angle_beta   90.00
_cell.angle_gamma   90.00
#
_symmetry.space_group_name_H-M   'P 1'
#
loop_
_entity.id
_entity.type
_entity.pdbx_description
1 polymer ?
#
loop_
_entity_poly.entity_id
_entity_poly.type
_entity_poly.pdbx_seq_one_letter_code
_entity_poly.pdbx_strand_id
1 'polypeptide(L)'
;MDTTVLERQNRRIERLKVQGINRTTVLVHDVCRHALNSLRPHFVDPEKVEALSSLLVQLHGKTKPTNIAQVRHLSPFRYPGGKTWLVPEVRQWLMASKQHPSVFVEPFAGGAIAGLSVAAENLAERVFLCELDDDVAAVWATIFHGTNADVADLSKKITGFDVTLENVRAVLNGKPRATRTRAFRTIIKNRMQRGGIMAAGAGLVKDGEAGRGLNSRWYPETLATRIQILRGMKDRIGFEQGDAFDVVRRFADDQNAFFFIDPPYTAGGKKAGSRLYTHNEIDHEGLFALMSGVSGSVMMTYDDTPEVREMAARYGFRIVLVPMKNTHHAIIYELLILKP
;
A
#
# COMPACT_ATOMS: atom_id res chain seq x y z
N MET A 1 -12.04 -9.64 -49.68
CA MET A 1 -12.17 -10.80 -48.75
C MET A 1 -13.56 -11.35 -48.91
N ASP A 2 -13.64 -12.66 -49.09
CA ASP A 2 -14.90 -13.37 -49.33
C ASP A 2 -15.78 -13.25 -48.05
N THR A 3 -16.99 -12.72 -48.20
CA THR A 3 -17.97 -12.47 -47.10
C THR A 3 -18.24 -13.73 -46.30
N THR A 4 -18.22 -14.88 -46.92
CA THR A 4 -18.42 -16.21 -46.31
C THR A 4 -17.29 -16.64 -45.36
N VAL A 5 -16.06 -16.20 -45.59
CA VAL A 5 -14.91 -16.49 -44.69
C VAL A 5 -14.99 -15.64 -43.44
N LEU A 6 -15.36 -14.37 -43.58
CA LEU A 6 -15.53 -13.45 -42.44
C LEU A 6 -16.67 -13.88 -41.51
N GLU A 7 -17.82 -14.31 -42.07
CA GLU A 7 -18.95 -14.82 -41.30
C GLU A 7 -18.62 -16.13 -40.55
N ARG A 8 -17.83 -17.03 -41.13
CA ARG A 8 -17.36 -18.24 -40.46
C ARG A 8 -16.42 -17.91 -39.30
N GLN A 9 -15.51 -16.95 -39.49
CA GLN A 9 -14.61 -16.48 -38.42
C GLN A 9 -15.39 -15.82 -37.28
N ASN A 10 -16.37 -14.97 -37.58
CA ASN A 10 -17.17 -14.31 -36.55
C ASN A 10 -18.01 -15.32 -35.75
N ARG A 11 -18.64 -16.30 -36.39
CA ARG A 11 -19.37 -17.38 -35.71
C ARG A 11 -18.46 -18.23 -34.81
N ARG A 12 -17.22 -18.48 -35.23
CA ARG A 12 -16.21 -19.18 -34.40
C ARG A 12 -15.83 -18.34 -33.17
N ILE A 13 -15.60 -17.03 -33.34
CA ILE A 13 -15.26 -16.13 -32.24
C ILE A 13 -16.40 -16.06 -31.22
N GLU A 14 -17.65 -15.96 -31.65
CA GLU A 14 -18.81 -15.94 -30.76
C GLU A 14 -18.96 -17.24 -29.97
N ARG A 15 -18.78 -18.40 -30.60
CA ARG A 15 -18.77 -19.70 -29.89
C ARG A 15 -17.70 -19.77 -28.81
N LEU A 16 -16.49 -19.28 -29.10
CA LEU A 16 -15.38 -19.26 -28.16
C LEU A 16 -15.65 -18.31 -26.99
N LYS A 17 -16.27 -17.16 -27.24
CA LYS A 17 -16.66 -16.20 -26.17
C LYS A 17 -17.67 -16.82 -25.19
N VAL A 18 -18.65 -17.58 -25.68
CA VAL A 18 -19.62 -18.30 -24.83
C VAL A 18 -18.92 -19.31 -23.91
N GLN A 19 -17.78 -19.87 -24.37
CA GLN A 19 -16.93 -20.76 -23.56
C GLN A 19 -15.90 -20.01 -22.69
N GLY A 20 -15.99 -18.68 -22.57
CA GLY A 20 -15.04 -17.87 -21.84
C GLY A 20 -13.69 -17.64 -22.55
N ILE A 21 -13.57 -18.06 -23.82
CA ILE A 21 -12.34 -17.96 -24.61
C ILE A 21 -12.35 -16.65 -25.40
N ASN A 22 -11.43 -15.73 -25.11
CA ASN A 22 -11.30 -14.46 -25.78
C ASN A 22 -10.03 -14.39 -26.65
N ARG A 23 -10.13 -13.69 -27.80
CA ARG A 23 -8.96 -13.42 -28.62
C ARG A 23 -8.10 -12.35 -27.97
N THR A 24 -6.82 -12.64 -27.75
CA THR A 24 -5.82 -11.69 -27.24
C THR A 24 -4.64 -11.62 -28.19
N THR A 25 -4.11 -10.43 -28.42
CA THR A 25 -2.85 -10.22 -29.17
C THR A 25 -1.76 -9.91 -28.16
N VAL A 26 -0.68 -10.69 -28.19
CA VAL A 26 0.47 -10.51 -27.30
C VAL A 26 1.70 -10.21 -28.17
N LEU A 27 2.41 -9.13 -27.80
CA LEU A 27 3.74 -8.84 -28.35
C LEU A 27 4.75 -9.64 -27.57
N VAL A 28 5.57 -10.44 -28.28
CA VAL A 28 6.59 -11.31 -27.66
C VAL A 28 7.89 -11.17 -28.38
N HIS A 29 8.99 -11.35 -27.66
CA HIS A 29 10.30 -11.46 -28.25
C HIS A 29 10.39 -12.70 -29.15
N ASP A 30 11.12 -12.62 -30.26
CA ASP A 30 11.19 -13.71 -31.26
C ASP A 30 11.61 -15.06 -30.68
N VAL A 31 12.51 -15.05 -29.69
CA VAL A 31 12.94 -16.26 -28.96
C VAL A 31 11.77 -16.99 -28.29
N CYS A 32 10.75 -16.23 -27.78
CA CYS A 32 9.59 -16.80 -27.10
C CYS A 32 8.45 -17.19 -28.05
N ARG A 33 8.53 -16.79 -29.34
CA ARG A 33 7.45 -17.02 -30.32
C ARG A 33 7.17 -18.52 -30.56
N HIS A 34 8.20 -19.33 -30.68
CA HIS A 34 8.04 -20.76 -30.89
C HIS A 34 7.43 -21.46 -29.68
N ALA A 35 7.89 -21.13 -28.48
CA ALA A 35 7.36 -21.68 -27.25
C ALA A 35 5.87 -21.29 -27.04
N LEU A 36 5.49 -20.03 -27.29
CA LEU A 36 4.12 -19.58 -27.22
C LEU A 36 3.19 -20.24 -28.24
N ASN A 37 3.68 -20.46 -29.47
CA ASN A 37 2.90 -21.15 -30.49
C ASN A 37 2.68 -22.63 -30.13
N SER A 38 3.63 -23.29 -29.49
CA SER A 38 3.47 -24.68 -29.03
C SER A 38 2.52 -24.78 -27.85
N LEU A 39 2.43 -23.77 -26.98
CA LEU A 39 1.51 -23.72 -25.85
C LEU A 39 0.06 -23.32 -26.26
N ARG A 40 -0.08 -22.65 -27.41
CA ARG A 40 -1.36 -22.10 -27.88
C ARG A 40 -2.55 -23.09 -27.86
N PRO A 41 -2.43 -24.37 -28.28
CA PRO A 41 -3.51 -25.33 -28.22
C PRO A 41 -3.99 -25.62 -26.77
N HIS A 42 -3.07 -25.51 -25.80
CA HIS A 42 -3.36 -25.84 -24.40
C HIS A 42 -4.09 -24.72 -23.67
N PHE A 43 -4.03 -23.47 -24.15
CA PHE A 43 -4.80 -22.36 -23.56
C PHE A 43 -6.31 -22.42 -23.80
N VAL A 44 -6.76 -23.27 -24.70
CA VAL A 44 -8.18 -23.48 -25.02
C VAL A 44 -8.69 -24.87 -24.62
N ASP A 45 -7.82 -25.70 -24.06
CA ASP A 45 -8.13 -27.04 -23.58
C ASP A 45 -8.65 -26.96 -22.13
N PRO A 46 -9.93 -27.29 -21.85
CA PRO A 46 -10.51 -27.17 -20.53
C PRO A 46 -9.76 -27.95 -19.43
N GLU A 47 -9.17 -29.10 -19.77
CA GLU A 47 -8.44 -29.94 -18.82
C GLU A 47 -7.08 -29.36 -18.46
N LYS A 48 -6.49 -28.53 -19.32
CA LYS A 48 -5.15 -27.95 -19.15
C LYS A 48 -5.17 -26.49 -18.72
N VAL A 49 -6.28 -25.79 -18.91
CA VAL A 49 -6.41 -24.35 -18.57
C VAL A 49 -6.12 -24.09 -17.12
N GLU A 50 -6.59 -24.93 -16.21
CA GLU A 50 -6.37 -24.74 -14.76
C GLU A 50 -4.89 -24.94 -14.39
N ALA A 51 -4.27 -25.99 -14.93
CA ALA A 51 -2.84 -26.26 -14.70
C ALA A 51 -1.94 -25.15 -15.30
N LEU A 52 -2.26 -24.66 -16.51
CA LEU A 52 -1.56 -23.56 -17.15
C LEU A 52 -1.79 -22.24 -16.41
N SER A 53 -2.99 -21.96 -15.94
CA SER A 53 -3.28 -20.79 -15.12
C SER A 53 -2.47 -20.81 -13.82
N SER A 54 -2.41 -21.97 -13.15
CA SER A 54 -1.60 -22.15 -11.95
C SER A 54 -0.11 -21.96 -12.23
N LEU A 55 0.39 -22.50 -13.35
CA LEU A 55 1.79 -22.31 -13.75
C LEU A 55 2.09 -20.84 -14.06
N LEU A 56 1.21 -20.14 -14.78
CA LEU A 56 1.36 -18.73 -15.09
C LEU A 56 1.33 -17.87 -13.82
N VAL A 57 0.48 -18.21 -12.86
CA VAL A 57 0.43 -17.54 -11.55
C VAL A 57 1.74 -17.76 -10.78
N GLN A 58 2.33 -18.97 -10.85
CA GLN A 58 3.63 -19.24 -10.22
C GLN A 58 4.76 -18.44 -10.89
N LEU A 59 4.72 -18.27 -12.22
CA LEU A 59 5.76 -17.56 -12.98
C LEU A 59 5.61 -16.03 -12.93
N HIS A 60 4.38 -15.51 -12.85
CA HIS A 60 4.08 -14.09 -13.04
C HIS A 60 3.28 -13.46 -11.89
N GLY A 61 2.95 -14.22 -10.85
CA GLY A 61 2.12 -13.76 -9.74
C GLY A 61 0.61 -13.83 -10.03
N LYS A 62 -0.19 -13.23 -9.16
CA LYS A 62 -1.65 -13.22 -9.26
C LYS A 62 -2.12 -12.43 -10.50
N THR A 63 -3.15 -12.92 -11.17
CA THR A 63 -3.71 -12.26 -12.37
C THR A 63 -4.88 -11.32 -12.07
N LYS A 64 -5.47 -11.42 -10.88
CA LYS A 64 -6.61 -10.59 -10.46
C LYS A 64 -6.32 -9.94 -9.11
N PRO A 65 -6.71 -8.65 -8.95
CA PRO A 65 -6.63 -7.99 -7.65
C PRO A 65 -7.40 -8.76 -6.57
N THR A 66 -6.82 -8.82 -5.38
CA THR A 66 -7.44 -9.49 -4.24
C THR A 66 -8.67 -8.71 -3.74
N ASN A 67 -9.69 -9.42 -3.27
CA ASN A 67 -10.87 -8.80 -2.68
C ASN A 67 -10.53 -8.18 -1.32
N ILE A 68 -10.77 -6.88 -1.18
CA ILE A 68 -10.48 -6.08 0.03
C ILE A 68 -11.73 -5.73 0.84
N ALA A 69 -12.91 -6.27 0.50
CA ALA A 69 -14.15 -5.93 1.18
C ALA A 69 -14.13 -6.20 2.70
N GLN A 70 -13.29 -7.13 3.14
CA GLN A 70 -13.13 -7.48 4.55
C GLN A 70 -12.01 -6.71 5.26
N VAL A 71 -11.29 -5.81 4.57
CA VAL A 71 -10.23 -5.02 5.18
C VAL A 71 -10.84 -3.81 5.89
N ARG A 72 -10.64 -3.74 7.21
CA ARG A 72 -11.11 -2.61 8.01
C ARG A 72 -10.25 -1.38 7.73
N HIS A 73 -10.88 -0.27 7.35
CA HIS A 73 -10.19 1.01 7.16
C HIS A 73 -9.90 1.70 8.49
N LEU A 74 -8.86 1.25 9.20
CA LEU A 74 -8.49 1.74 10.53
C LEU A 74 -7.71 3.05 10.48
N SER A 75 -6.93 3.29 9.43
CA SER A 75 -6.11 4.50 9.33
C SER A 75 -6.98 5.77 9.34
N PRO A 76 -6.61 6.80 10.13
CA PRO A 76 -7.23 8.12 10.07
C PRO A 76 -6.83 8.87 8.79
N PHE A 77 -5.75 8.43 8.16
CA PHE A 77 -5.24 9.03 6.94
C PHE A 77 -5.90 8.49 5.68
N ARG A 78 -5.94 9.33 4.67
CA ARG A 78 -6.05 8.95 3.28
C ARG A 78 -4.66 9.14 2.67
N TYR A 79 -3.87 8.10 2.73
CA TYR A 79 -2.47 8.18 2.33
C TYR A 79 -2.28 7.81 0.86
N PRO A 80 -1.55 8.62 0.05
CA PRO A 80 -1.19 8.26 -1.31
C PRO A 80 -0.40 6.94 -1.30
N GLY A 81 -0.70 6.04 -2.23
CA GLY A 81 -0.04 4.72 -2.26
C GLY A 81 -0.46 3.75 -1.15
N GLY A 82 -1.50 4.08 -0.37
CA GLY A 82 -1.95 3.25 0.75
C GLY A 82 -2.19 1.79 0.37
N LYS A 83 -1.65 0.86 1.16
CA LYS A 83 -1.57 -0.58 0.88
C LYS A 83 -2.78 -1.39 1.36
N THR A 84 -3.99 -0.78 1.38
CA THR A 84 -5.23 -1.53 1.76
C THR A 84 -5.42 -2.78 0.90
N TRP A 85 -5.09 -2.69 -0.38
CA TRP A 85 -5.18 -3.78 -1.35
C TRP A 85 -4.19 -4.92 -1.06
N LEU A 86 -3.11 -4.66 -0.32
CA LEU A 86 -2.07 -5.62 0.02
C LEU A 86 -2.31 -6.31 1.38
N VAL A 87 -3.21 -5.81 2.21
CA VAL A 87 -3.50 -6.40 3.53
C VAL A 87 -3.80 -7.90 3.46
N PRO A 88 -4.57 -8.43 2.48
CA PRO A 88 -4.77 -9.88 2.36
C PRO A 88 -3.47 -10.66 2.11
N GLU A 89 -2.51 -10.09 1.37
CA GLU A 89 -1.20 -10.72 1.13
C GLU A 89 -0.35 -10.73 2.42
N VAL A 90 -0.37 -9.62 3.16
CA VAL A 90 0.30 -9.52 4.46
C VAL A 90 -0.27 -10.56 5.44
N ARG A 91 -1.60 -10.73 5.49
CA ARG A 91 -2.24 -11.79 6.29
C ARG A 91 -1.74 -13.18 5.92
N GLN A 92 -1.76 -13.50 4.61
CA GLN A 92 -1.32 -14.81 4.13
C GLN A 92 0.16 -15.06 4.46
N TRP A 93 0.99 -14.05 4.30
CA TRP A 93 2.41 -14.13 4.64
C TRP A 93 2.65 -14.42 6.12
N LEU A 94 1.97 -13.69 7.02
CA LEU A 94 2.08 -13.91 8.47
C LEU A 94 1.52 -15.28 8.88
N MET A 95 0.36 -15.68 8.32
CA MET A 95 -0.27 -16.98 8.63
C MET A 95 0.50 -18.18 8.06
N ALA A 96 1.31 -17.99 7.03
CA ALA A 96 2.18 -19.05 6.48
C ALA A 96 3.41 -19.32 7.35
N SER A 97 3.71 -18.45 8.32
CA SER A 97 4.79 -18.67 9.27
C SER A 97 4.45 -19.82 10.22
N LYS A 98 5.47 -20.64 10.52
CA LYS A 98 5.35 -21.73 11.51
C LYS A 98 5.25 -21.22 12.94
N GLN A 99 5.72 -20.01 13.20
CA GLN A 99 5.73 -19.36 14.51
C GLN A 99 4.93 -18.07 14.45
N HIS A 100 4.25 -17.74 15.54
CA HIS A 100 3.58 -16.46 15.68
C HIS A 100 4.63 -15.35 15.74
N PRO A 101 4.55 -14.31 14.89
CA PRO A 101 5.52 -13.22 14.87
C PRO A 101 5.61 -12.50 16.22
N SER A 102 6.83 -12.33 16.77
CA SER A 102 7.09 -11.56 18.00
C SER A 102 6.79 -10.07 17.79
N VAL A 103 7.18 -9.57 16.62
CA VAL A 103 6.94 -8.18 16.23
C VAL A 103 6.75 -8.05 14.71
N PHE A 104 5.77 -7.24 14.34
CA PHE A 104 5.61 -6.74 12.97
C PHE A 104 6.13 -5.31 12.91
N VAL A 105 7.16 -5.08 12.11
CA VAL A 105 7.85 -3.78 11.99
C VAL A 105 7.48 -3.11 10.68
N GLU A 106 6.84 -1.94 10.75
CA GLU A 106 6.49 -1.08 9.61
C GLU A 106 7.23 0.25 9.74
N PRO A 107 8.50 0.34 9.25
CA PRO A 107 9.38 1.47 9.53
C PRO A 107 9.15 2.66 8.60
N PHE A 108 8.32 2.51 7.57
CA PHE A 108 7.82 3.58 6.71
C PHE A 108 6.29 3.65 6.87
N ALA A 109 5.85 4.01 8.09
CA ALA A 109 4.46 3.80 8.48
C ALA A 109 3.44 4.59 7.64
N GLY A 110 3.69 5.86 7.33
CA GLY A 110 2.74 6.69 6.60
C GLY A 110 1.33 6.57 7.17
N GLY A 111 0.42 5.95 6.40
CA GLY A 111 -0.93 5.62 6.82
C GLY A 111 -1.05 4.36 7.68
N ALA A 112 -0.01 3.57 7.83
CA ALA A 112 0.13 2.38 8.67
C ALA A 112 -0.95 1.30 8.49
N ILE A 113 -1.60 1.20 7.33
CA ILE A 113 -2.76 0.30 7.18
C ILE A 113 -2.38 -1.17 7.37
N ALA A 114 -1.15 -1.58 7.02
CA ALA A 114 -0.67 -2.94 7.21
C ALA A 114 -0.51 -3.26 8.69
N GLY A 115 0.30 -2.50 9.43
CA GLY A 115 0.51 -2.70 10.86
C GLY A 115 -0.76 -2.56 11.69
N LEU A 116 -1.62 -1.58 11.37
CA LEU A 116 -2.91 -1.43 12.05
C LEU A 116 -3.82 -2.65 11.84
N SER A 117 -3.82 -3.25 10.64
CA SER A 117 -4.58 -4.47 10.37
C SER A 117 -3.99 -5.66 11.14
N VAL A 118 -2.66 -5.80 11.15
CA VAL A 118 -1.94 -6.83 11.91
C VAL A 118 -2.28 -6.74 13.40
N ALA A 119 -2.23 -5.54 13.98
CA ALA A 119 -2.57 -5.31 15.39
C ALA A 119 -4.04 -5.63 15.70
N ALA A 120 -4.97 -5.21 14.84
CA ALA A 120 -6.39 -5.42 15.02
C ALA A 120 -6.80 -6.91 14.94
N GLU A 121 -6.05 -7.70 14.17
CA GLU A 121 -6.33 -9.11 13.88
C GLU A 121 -5.45 -10.08 14.71
N ASN A 122 -4.62 -9.56 15.61
CA ASN A 122 -3.69 -10.36 16.42
C ASN A 122 -2.76 -11.27 15.58
N LEU A 123 -2.25 -10.78 14.47
CA LEU A 123 -1.36 -11.56 13.60
C LEU A 123 0.11 -11.51 14.02
N ALA A 124 0.45 -10.67 14.99
CA ALA A 124 1.73 -10.60 15.68
C ALA A 124 1.50 -10.23 17.16
N GLU A 125 2.45 -10.57 18.05
CA GLU A 125 2.35 -10.19 19.47
C GLU A 125 2.35 -8.67 19.65
N ARG A 126 3.21 -8.00 18.89
CA ARG A 126 3.32 -6.52 18.85
C ARG A 126 3.50 -6.02 17.43
N VAL A 127 3.12 -4.76 17.24
CA VAL A 127 3.42 -4.00 16.02
C VAL A 127 4.31 -2.83 16.39
N PHE A 128 5.32 -2.55 15.58
CA PHE A 128 6.18 -1.37 15.75
C PHE A 128 6.12 -0.52 14.50
N LEU A 129 5.68 0.73 14.66
CA LEU A 129 5.53 1.72 13.59
C LEU A 129 6.61 2.79 13.74
N CYS A 130 7.20 3.22 12.63
CA CYS A 130 8.10 4.35 12.60
C CYS A 130 7.70 5.33 11.48
N GLU A 131 7.81 6.63 11.76
CA GLU A 131 7.50 7.69 10.79
C GLU A 131 8.49 8.84 10.95
N LEU A 132 9.04 9.28 9.82
CA LEU A 132 10.00 10.37 9.78
C LEU A 132 9.34 11.75 9.68
N ASP A 133 8.21 11.86 8.94
CA ASP A 133 7.52 13.13 8.74
C ASP A 133 6.89 13.66 10.03
N ASP A 134 7.32 14.82 10.45
CA ASP A 134 6.86 15.51 11.68
C ASP A 134 5.35 15.65 11.78
N ASP A 135 4.68 15.96 10.67
CA ASP A 135 3.24 16.18 10.62
C ASP A 135 2.51 14.84 10.81
N VAL A 136 2.91 13.79 10.09
CA VAL A 136 2.31 12.45 10.19
C VAL A 136 2.63 11.83 11.55
N ALA A 137 3.87 11.92 11.99
CA ALA A 137 4.32 11.43 13.30
C ALA A 137 3.55 12.08 14.46
N ALA A 138 3.18 13.36 14.37
CA ALA A 138 2.40 14.03 15.40
C ALA A 138 1.01 13.38 15.62
N VAL A 139 0.39 12.84 14.57
CA VAL A 139 -0.90 12.13 14.70
C VAL A 139 -0.69 10.80 15.44
N TRP A 140 0.30 10.02 15.04
CA TRP A 140 0.62 8.75 15.70
C TRP A 140 1.06 8.95 17.15
N ALA A 141 1.93 9.93 17.42
CA ALA A 141 2.35 10.28 18.78
C ALA A 141 1.16 10.70 19.66
N THR A 142 0.22 11.49 19.12
CA THR A 142 -0.98 11.87 19.87
C THR A 142 -1.83 10.65 20.22
N ILE A 143 -2.00 9.70 19.28
CA ILE A 143 -2.83 8.51 19.48
C ILE A 143 -2.16 7.53 20.45
N PHE A 144 -0.87 7.20 20.25
CA PHE A 144 -0.22 6.12 20.98
C PHE A 144 0.50 6.60 22.26
N HIS A 145 1.10 7.79 22.27
CA HIS A 145 1.86 8.32 23.41
C HIS A 145 1.09 9.39 24.21
N GLY A 146 0.14 10.08 23.58
CA GLY A 146 -0.65 11.10 24.26
C GLY A 146 -1.49 10.54 25.44
N THR A 147 -1.98 11.40 26.28
CA THR A 147 -2.95 11.05 27.33
C THR A 147 -4.33 10.77 26.72
N ASN A 148 -5.23 10.17 27.50
CA ASN A 148 -6.62 10.03 27.07
C ASN A 148 -7.29 11.39 26.82
N ALA A 149 -6.89 12.43 27.60
CA ALA A 149 -7.36 13.79 27.39
C ALA A 149 -6.88 14.38 26.05
N ASP A 150 -5.63 14.09 25.61
CA ASP A 150 -5.13 14.56 24.32
C ASP A 150 -5.89 13.93 23.15
N VAL A 151 -6.20 12.63 23.25
CA VAL A 151 -6.98 11.90 22.23
C VAL A 151 -8.44 12.37 22.21
N ALA A 152 -9.02 12.64 23.36
CA ALA A 152 -10.37 13.20 23.46
C ALA A 152 -10.45 14.62 22.89
N ASP A 153 -9.45 15.49 23.18
CA ASP A 153 -9.34 16.83 22.59
C ASP A 153 -9.21 16.79 21.07
N LEU A 154 -8.35 15.90 20.54
CA LEU A 154 -8.21 15.70 19.09
C LEU A 154 -9.54 15.28 18.46
N SER A 155 -10.22 14.29 19.04
CA SER A 155 -11.53 13.82 18.58
C SER A 155 -12.58 14.93 18.60
N LYS A 156 -12.65 15.70 19.70
CA LYS A 156 -13.56 16.83 19.85
C LYS A 156 -13.31 17.93 18.81
N LYS A 157 -12.04 18.26 18.55
CA LYS A 157 -11.68 19.23 17.49
C LYS A 157 -12.09 18.75 16.12
N ILE A 158 -11.96 17.46 15.83
CA ILE A 158 -12.37 16.87 14.55
C ILE A 158 -13.89 16.94 14.41
N THR A 159 -14.66 16.51 15.41
CA THR A 159 -16.13 16.47 15.32
C THR A 159 -16.75 17.86 15.37
N GLY A 160 -16.13 18.82 16.06
CA GLY A 160 -16.60 20.20 16.14
C GLY A 160 -16.08 21.15 15.06
N PHE A 161 -15.27 20.67 14.10
CA PHE A 161 -14.68 21.54 13.08
C PHE A 161 -15.68 21.90 11.98
N ASP A 162 -15.98 23.20 11.87
CA ASP A 162 -16.78 23.75 10.75
C ASP A 162 -15.91 23.91 9.51
N VAL A 163 -16.23 23.13 8.46
CA VAL A 163 -15.46 23.05 7.21
C VAL A 163 -15.85 24.19 6.27
N THR A 164 -15.25 25.35 6.48
CA THR A 164 -15.25 26.47 5.57
C THR A 164 -13.87 26.67 4.96
N LEU A 165 -13.78 27.30 3.79
CA LEU A 165 -12.48 27.61 3.18
C LEU A 165 -11.62 28.51 4.08
N GLU A 166 -12.25 29.43 4.80
CA GLU A 166 -11.61 30.33 5.75
C GLU A 166 -11.00 29.54 6.91
N ASN A 167 -11.79 28.71 7.59
CA ASN A 167 -11.34 27.89 8.72
C ASN A 167 -10.22 26.93 8.32
N VAL A 168 -10.37 26.27 7.14
CA VAL A 168 -9.33 25.37 6.61
C VAL A 168 -8.03 26.12 6.37
N ARG A 169 -8.08 27.30 5.74
CA ARG A 169 -6.90 28.14 5.52
C ARG A 169 -6.28 28.62 6.83
N ALA A 170 -7.08 29.04 7.78
CA ALA A 170 -6.60 29.45 9.10
C ALA A 170 -5.81 28.34 9.80
N VAL A 171 -6.36 27.10 9.80
CA VAL A 171 -5.67 25.93 10.37
C VAL A 171 -4.38 25.60 9.60
N LEU A 172 -4.42 25.59 8.28
CA LEU A 172 -3.25 25.21 7.46
C LEU A 172 -2.10 26.23 7.52
N ASN A 173 -2.42 27.51 7.64
CA ASN A 173 -1.42 28.60 7.78
C ASN A 173 -0.80 28.65 9.19
N GLY A 174 -1.45 28.01 10.17
CA GLY A 174 -0.94 27.91 11.52
C GLY A 174 0.38 27.13 11.61
N LYS A 175 1.22 27.51 12.56
CA LYS A 175 2.49 26.82 12.87
C LYS A 175 2.45 26.27 14.29
N PRO A 176 1.70 25.18 14.53
CA PRO A 176 1.50 24.65 15.88
C PRO A 176 2.81 24.08 16.43
N ARG A 177 3.12 24.42 17.70
CA ARG A 177 4.23 23.85 18.45
C ARG A 177 3.84 22.58 19.21
N ALA A 178 2.61 22.53 19.72
CA ALA A 178 2.13 21.37 20.48
C ALA A 178 1.75 20.22 19.55
N THR A 179 2.19 19.01 19.88
CA THR A 179 1.98 17.78 19.09
C THR A 179 0.51 17.54 18.76
N ARG A 180 -0.40 17.64 19.73
CA ARG A 180 -1.85 17.45 19.50
C ARG A 180 -2.47 18.49 18.55
N THR A 181 -1.96 19.73 18.56
CA THR A 181 -2.45 20.77 17.64
C THR A 181 -1.89 20.54 16.23
N ARG A 182 -0.64 20.08 16.13
CA ARG A 182 -0.05 19.64 14.88
C ARG A 182 -0.82 18.44 14.32
N ALA A 183 -1.17 17.45 15.15
CA ALA A 183 -1.98 16.31 14.77
C ALA A 183 -3.33 16.73 14.14
N PHE A 184 -4.05 17.64 14.77
CA PHE A 184 -5.29 18.17 14.20
C PHE A 184 -5.06 18.86 12.85
N ARG A 185 -4.06 19.76 12.76
CA ARG A 185 -3.70 20.42 11.49
C ARG A 185 -3.36 19.39 10.42
N THR A 186 -2.66 18.33 10.76
CA THR A 186 -2.27 17.26 9.84
C THR A 186 -3.48 16.50 9.31
N ILE A 187 -4.44 16.16 10.16
CA ILE A 187 -5.71 15.55 9.73
C ILE A 187 -6.45 16.47 8.76
N ILE A 188 -6.58 17.78 9.09
CA ILE A 188 -7.20 18.75 8.17
C ILE A 188 -6.43 18.79 6.84
N LYS A 189 -5.10 18.90 6.86
CA LYS A 189 -4.25 18.91 5.66
C LYS A 189 -4.51 17.68 4.79
N ASN A 190 -4.44 16.50 5.37
CA ASN A 190 -4.64 15.24 4.67
C ASN A 190 -6.05 15.10 4.04
N ARG A 191 -7.08 15.57 4.74
CA ARG A 191 -8.46 15.45 4.27
C ARG A 191 -8.84 16.51 3.25
N MET A 192 -8.28 17.70 3.34
CA MET A 192 -8.63 18.85 2.52
C MET A 192 -7.76 19.01 1.28
N GLN A 193 -6.56 18.41 1.25
CA GLN A 193 -5.70 18.41 0.07
C GLN A 193 -6.07 17.30 -0.91
N ARG A 194 -5.84 17.56 -2.22
CA ARG A 194 -6.09 16.60 -3.30
C ARG A 194 -5.28 15.32 -3.07
N GLY A 195 -5.95 14.19 -3.18
CA GLY A 195 -5.31 12.88 -3.05
C GLY A 195 -4.79 12.56 -1.64
N GLY A 196 -4.97 13.45 -0.64
CA GLY A 196 -4.37 13.28 0.68
C GLY A 196 -2.86 13.55 0.71
N ILE A 197 -2.34 14.24 -0.30
CA ILE A 197 -0.91 14.54 -0.47
C ILE A 197 -0.44 15.45 0.66
N MET A 198 0.66 15.06 1.34
CA MET A 198 1.25 15.80 2.45
C MET A 198 2.38 16.73 2.03
N ALA A 199 2.96 16.54 0.84
CA ALA A 199 4.03 17.38 0.32
C ALA A 199 3.60 18.84 0.15
N ALA A 200 4.57 19.74 0.18
CA ALA A 200 4.36 21.18 -0.06
C ALA A 200 3.80 21.43 -1.47
N GLY A 201 2.93 22.44 -1.61
CA GLY A 201 2.34 22.82 -2.89
C GLY A 201 1.11 22.01 -3.32
N ALA A 202 0.68 21.02 -2.55
CA ALA A 202 -0.56 20.32 -2.83
C ALA A 202 -1.77 21.27 -2.65
N GLY A 203 -2.61 21.35 -3.70
CA GLY A 203 -3.80 22.21 -3.69
C GLY A 203 -4.96 21.58 -2.93
N LEU A 204 -5.87 22.43 -2.44
CA LEU A 204 -7.11 22.01 -1.82
C LEU A 204 -8.05 21.31 -2.83
N VAL A 205 -8.89 20.44 -2.33
CA VAL A 205 -10.00 19.84 -3.09
C VAL A 205 -10.93 20.98 -3.55
N LYS A 206 -11.25 21.02 -4.85
CA LYS A 206 -12.17 22.03 -5.43
C LYS A 206 -13.62 21.53 -5.39
N ASP A 207 -13.94 20.64 -6.32
CA ASP A 207 -15.32 20.17 -6.49
C ASP A 207 -15.64 18.96 -5.60
N GLY A 208 -14.63 18.16 -5.28
CA GLY A 208 -14.78 16.96 -4.44
C GLY A 208 -15.68 15.89 -5.05
N GLU A 209 -16.04 14.89 -4.26
CA GLU A 209 -16.98 13.83 -4.66
C GLU A 209 -18.41 14.36 -4.61
N ALA A 210 -19.16 14.15 -5.68
CA ALA A 210 -20.54 14.61 -5.83
C ALA A 210 -20.73 16.12 -5.59
N GLY A 211 -19.76 16.95 -5.97
CA GLY A 211 -19.85 18.42 -5.83
C GLY A 211 -19.81 18.95 -4.40
N ARG A 212 -19.47 18.09 -3.40
CA ARG A 212 -19.45 18.50 -1.99
C ARG A 212 -18.21 19.31 -1.57
N GLY A 213 -17.31 19.64 -2.52
CA GLY A 213 -16.12 20.44 -2.27
C GLY A 213 -15.23 19.86 -1.15
N LEU A 214 -14.82 20.71 -0.21
CA LEU A 214 -14.00 20.31 0.95
C LEU A 214 -14.69 19.25 1.84
N ASN A 215 -16.01 19.27 1.93
CA ASN A 215 -16.78 18.33 2.74
C ASN A 215 -16.81 16.90 2.14
N SER A 216 -16.39 16.72 0.89
CA SER A 216 -16.45 15.42 0.20
C SER A 216 -15.67 14.32 0.90
N ARG A 217 -14.67 14.68 1.72
CA ARG A 217 -13.76 13.76 2.41
C ARG A 217 -13.69 13.97 3.91
N TRP A 218 -14.58 14.80 4.44
CA TRP A 218 -14.69 15.06 5.86
C TRP A 218 -15.77 14.19 6.47
N TYR A 219 -15.37 13.17 7.20
CA TYR A 219 -16.23 12.22 7.91
C TYR A 219 -15.82 12.24 9.39
N PRO A 220 -16.16 13.31 10.14
CA PRO A 220 -15.60 13.58 11.47
C PRO A 220 -15.89 12.47 12.47
N GLU A 221 -17.10 11.94 12.51
CA GLU A 221 -17.48 10.86 13.43
C GLU A 221 -16.70 9.56 13.12
N THR A 222 -16.54 9.24 11.86
CA THR A 222 -15.73 8.08 11.43
C THR A 222 -14.26 8.26 11.82
N LEU A 223 -13.71 9.46 11.67
CA LEU A 223 -12.33 9.76 12.06
C LEU A 223 -12.14 9.66 13.57
N ALA A 224 -13.04 10.26 14.36
CA ALA A 224 -13.01 10.19 15.81
C ALA A 224 -13.12 8.73 16.31
N THR A 225 -14.04 7.95 15.72
CA THR A 225 -14.21 6.53 16.04
C THR A 225 -12.94 5.73 15.75
N ARG A 226 -12.29 5.94 14.59
CA ARG A 226 -11.03 5.28 14.26
C ARG A 226 -9.94 5.61 15.26
N ILE A 227 -9.78 6.89 15.61
CA ILE A 227 -8.79 7.35 16.60
C ILE A 227 -9.02 6.66 17.96
N GLN A 228 -10.26 6.51 18.40
CA GLN A 228 -10.58 5.81 19.65
C GLN A 228 -10.28 4.30 19.56
N ILE A 229 -10.61 3.66 18.45
CA ILE A 229 -10.26 2.24 18.23
C ILE A 229 -8.73 2.05 18.28
N LEU A 230 -7.96 2.91 17.61
CA LEU A 230 -6.51 2.88 17.63
C LEU A 230 -5.95 3.10 19.03
N ARG A 231 -6.50 4.05 19.78
CA ARG A 231 -6.13 4.26 21.18
C ARG A 231 -6.33 3.02 22.04
N GLY A 232 -7.39 2.27 21.80
CA GLY A 232 -7.65 0.99 22.48
C GLY A 232 -6.61 -0.09 22.18
N MET A 233 -5.81 0.06 21.14
CA MET A 233 -4.75 -0.88 20.75
C MET A 233 -3.33 -0.41 21.15
N LYS A 234 -3.20 0.69 21.90
CA LYS A 234 -1.90 1.31 22.23
C LYS A 234 -0.88 0.38 22.87
N ASP A 235 -1.34 -0.59 23.67
CA ASP A 235 -0.46 -1.49 24.40
C ASP A 235 0.16 -2.58 23.48
N ARG A 236 -0.38 -2.74 22.28
CA ARG A 236 0.13 -3.64 21.24
C ARG A 236 0.88 -2.93 20.12
N ILE A 237 0.79 -1.61 20.04
CA ILE A 237 1.41 -0.82 18.98
C ILE A 237 2.44 0.12 19.60
N GLY A 238 3.73 -0.20 19.39
CA GLY A 238 4.83 0.73 19.61
C GLY A 238 4.90 1.71 18.45
N PHE A 239 5.21 2.96 18.76
CA PHE A 239 5.44 4.00 17.76
C PHE A 239 6.71 4.78 18.08
N GLU A 240 7.45 5.17 17.04
CA GLU A 240 8.59 6.07 17.15
C GLU A 240 8.61 7.05 15.97
N GLN A 241 8.90 8.31 16.27
CA GLN A 241 9.29 9.26 15.24
C GLN A 241 10.80 9.16 15.03
N GLY A 242 11.23 8.74 13.83
CA GLY A 242 12.65 8.53 13.60
C GLY A 242 12.98 8.02 12.21
N ASP A 243 14.21 7.60 12.05
CA ASP A 243 14.72 7.00 10.82
C ASP A 243 14.38 5.51 10.73
N ALA A 244 13.88 5.10 9.57
CA ALA A 244 13.47 3.72 9.30
C ALA A 244 14.64 2.73 9.42
N PHE A 245 15.84 3.12 8.99
CA PHE A 245 17.04 2.27 9.03
C PHE A 245 17.46 1.96 10.47
N ASP A 246 17.35 2.94 11.37
CA ASP A 246 17.69 2.74 12.78
C ASP A 246 16.72 1.77 13.46
N VAL A 247 15.42 1.90 13.12
CA VAL A 247 14.41 0.97 13.62
C VAL A 247 14.66 -0.45 13.09
N VAL A 248 14.95 -0.60 11.79
CA VAL A 248 15.27 -1.92 11.22
C VAL A 248 16.49 -2.55 11.92
N ARG A 249 17.58 -1.79 12.14
CA ARG A 249 18.79 -2.27 12.84
C ARG A 249 18.49 -2.76 14.25
N ARG A 250 17.57 -2.12 14.97
CA ARG A 250 17.15 -2.50 16.33
C ARG A 250 16.53 -3.89 16.39
N PHE A 251 15.79 -4.30 15.37
CA PHE A 251 15.12 -5.59 15.28
C PHE A 251 15.83 -6.60 14.38
N ALA A 252 17.02 -6.26 13.84
CA ALA A 252 17.69 -7.03 12.80
C ALA A 252 18.02 -8.47 13.21
N ASP A 253 18.34 -8.69 14.47
CA ASP A 253 18.74 -10.01 15.00
C ASP A 253 17.55 -10.86 15.48
N ASP A 254 16.34 -10.30 15.53
CA ASP A 254 15.14 -11.05 15.92
C ASP A 254 14.66 -11.94 14.78
N GLN A 255 14.83 -13.25 14.92
CA GLN A 255 14.40 -14.24 13.92
C GLN A 255 12.87 -14.33 13.76
N ASN A 256 12.10 -13.87 14.75
CA ASN A 256 10.65 -13.84 14.74
C ASN A 256 10.09 -12.45 14.37
N ALA A 257 10.94 -11.50 14.00
CA ALA A 257 10.52 -10.21 13.48
C ALA A 257 10.05 -10.33 12.01
N PHE A 258 8.98 -9.63 11.69
CA PHE A 258 8.44 -9.51 10.33
C PHE A 258 8.50 -8.06 9.89
N PHE A 259 9.31 -7.78 8.88
CA PHE A 259 9.53 -6.44 8.36
C PHE A 259 8.66 -6.20 7.12
N PHE A 260 7.77 -5.24 7.21
CA PHE A 260 6.98 -4.74 6.07
C PHE A 260 7.53 -3.38 5.64
N ILE A 261 8.15 -3.33 4.47
CA ILE A 261 8.90 -2.19 3.96
C ILE A 261 8.19 -1.59 2.76
N ASP A 262 7.59 -0.42 2.95
CA ASP A 262 6.88 0.34 1.92
C ASP A 262 7.48 1.76 1.79
N PRO A 263 8.70 1.90 1.23
CA PRO A 263 9.37 3.18 1.14
C PRO A 263 8.78 4.03 0.02
N PRO A 264 9.03 5.35 -0.03
CA PRO A 264 8.73 6.17 -1.19
C PRO A 264 9.38 5.60 -2.47
N TYR A 265 8.59 5.43 -3.55
CA TYR A 265 9.05 4.83 -4.80
C TYR A 265 9.81 5.86 -5.66
N THR A 266 11.07 6.10 -5.31
CA THR A 266 11.98 7.02 -6.01
C THR A 266 13.14 6.31 -6.69
N ALA A 267 13.22 4.97 -6.60
CA ALA A 267 14.22 4.17 -7.28
C ALA A 267 14.21 4.44 -8.81
N GLY A 268 15.38 4.50 -9.43
CA GLY A 268 15.52 4.82 -10.86
C GLY A 268 15.20 6.27 -11.23
N GLY A 269 15.27 7.21 -10.27
CA GLY A 269 15.09 8.65 -10.53
C GLY A 269 13.65 9.07 -10.80
N LYS A 270 12.66 8.25 -10.41
CA LYS A 270 11.24 8.60 -10.57
C LYS A 270 10.86 9.81 -9.73
N LYS A 271 10.38 10.88 -10.40
CA LYS A 271 9.92 12.12 -9.77
C LYS A 271 8.53 12.01 -9.13
N ALA A 272 7.82 10.88 -9.30
CA ALA A 272 6.46 10.72 -8.78
C ALA A 272 6.45 10.75 -7.23
N GLY A 273 7.38 10.08 -6.57
CA GLY A 273 7.49 10.08 -5.11
C GLY A 273 7.77 11.47 -4.53
N SER A 274 8.59 12.30 -5.19
CA SER A 274 8.94 13.65 -4.71
C SER A 274 7.75 14.62 -4.63
N ARG A 275 6.67 14.36 -5.36
CA ARG A 275 5.44 15.17 -5.32
C ARG A 275 4.44 14.71 -4.25
N LEU A 276 4.63 13.52 -3.71
CA LEU A 276 3.68 12.89 -2.79
C LEU A 276 4.13 13.00 -1.34
N TYR A 277 5.44 12.90 -1.09
CA TYR A 277 6.03 12.79 0.25
C TYR A 277 6.97 13.94 0.55
N THR A 278 7.00 14.37 1.80
CA THR A 278 7.92 15.40 2.32
C THR A 278 9.36 14.88 2.30
N HIS A 279 9.54 13.63 2.76
CA HIS A 279 10.81 12.91 2.75
C HIS A 279 10.74 11.83 1.66
N ASN A 280 11.43 12.05 0.55
CA ASN A 280 11.36 11.17 -0.63
C ASN A 280 12.74 10.67 -1.11
N GLU A 281 13.82 11.15 -0.52
CA GLU A 281 15.17 10.68 -0.81
C GLU A 281 15.51 9.53 0.12
N ILE A 282 15.74 8.36 -0.46
CA ILE A 282 16.09 7.13 0.27
C ILE A 282 17.27 6.47 -0.43
N ASP A 283 18.22 5.98 0.36
CA ASP A 283 19.24 5.05 -0.11
C ASP A 283 18.62 3.67 -0.33
N HIS A 284 18.07 3.44 -1.52
CA HIS A 284 17.43 2.17 -1.88
C HIS A 284 18.43 1.01 -1.86
N GLU A 285 19.66 1.21 -2.34
CA GLU A 285 20.72 0.19 -2.33
C GLU A 285 21.06 -0.21 -0.88
N GLY A 286 21.28 0.78 -0.01
CA GLY A 286 21.52 0.55 1.42
C GLY A 286 20.34 -0.13 2.11
N LEU A 287 19.09 0.18 1.71
CA LEU A 287 17.90 -0.49 2.24
C LEU A 287 17.86 -1.97 1.85
N PHE A 288 18.12 -2.31 0.58
CA PHE A 288 18.17 -3.70 0.14
C PHE A 288 19.31 -4.46 0.84
N ALA A 289 20.49 -3.85 0.97
CA ALA A 289 21.61 -4.43 1.71
C ALA A 289 21.25 -4.71 3.18
N LEU A 290 20.65 -3.74 3.87
CA LEU A 290 20.21 -3.89 5.25
C LEU A 290 19.17 -5.01 5.39
N MET A 291 18.14 -5.02 4.54
CA MET A 291 17.07 -6.02 4.61
C MET A 291 17.55 -7.43 4.25
N SER A 292 18.57 -7.57 3.43
CA SER A 292 19.18 -8.91 3.17
C SER A 292 19.87 -9.47 4.39
N GLY A 293 20.41 -8.61 5.27
CA GLY A 293 21.13 -8.99 6.47
C GLY A 293 20.28 -9.29 7.71
N VAL A 294 19.02 -8.88 7.77
CA VAL A 294 18.18 -9.13 8.96
C VAL A 294 17.91 -10.62 9.15
N SER A 295 17.75 -11.09 10.39
CA SER A 295 17.45 -12.48 10.70
C SER A 295 15.99 -12.86 10.49
N GLY A 296 15.09 -11.90 10.58
CA GLY A 296 13.65 -12.08 10.45
C GLY A 296 13.16 -12.18 9.00
N SER A 297 11.85 -12.30 8.84
CA SER A 297 11.17 -12.36 7.56
C SER A 297 10.99 -10.96 6.97
N VAL A 298 11.08 -10.83 5.65
CA VAL A 298 11.02 -9.54 4.94
C VAL A 298 9.99 -9.58 3.82
N MET A 299 9.15 -8.55 3.76
CA MET A 299 8.27 -8.22 2.66
C MET A 299 8.45 -6.74 2.31
N MET A 300 8.94 -6.45 1.10
CA MET A 300 9.06 -5.07 0.60
C MET A 300 8.13 -4.86 -0.59
N THR A 301 7.67 -3.64 -0.78
CA THR A 301 6.85 -3.24 -1.93
C THR A 301 7.56 -2.18 -2.76
N TYR A 302 7.49 -2.32 -4.08
CA TYR A 302 8.06 -1.39 -5.04
C TYR A 302 7.30 -1.37 -6.36
N ASP A 303 7.40 -0.27 -7.08
CA ASP A 303 7.05 -0.24 -8.50
C ASP A 303 7.91 -1.22 -9.31
N ASP A 304 7.31 -1.82 -10.34
CA ASP A 304 8.03 -2.71 -11.25
C ASP A 304 8.94 -1.90 -12.19
N THR A 305 10.22 -1.87 -11.87
CA THR A 305 11.27 -1.25 -12.68
C THR A 305 12.49 -2.16 -12.83
N PRO A 306 13.26 -2.02 -13.91
CA PRO A 306 14.50 -2.80 -14.12
C PRO A 306 15.47 -2.66 -12.93
N GLU A 307 15.65 -1.46 -12.42
CA GLU A 307 16.57 -1.14 -11.33
C GLU A 307 16.20 -1.89 -10.05
N VAL A 308 14.91 -1.91 -9.71
CA VAL A 308 14.40 -2.62 -8.52
C VAL A 308 14.56 -4.13 -8.69
N ARG A 309 14.27 -4.66 -9.88
CA ARG A 309 14.49 -6.09 -10.19
C ARG A 309 15.96 -6.50 -10.08
N GLU A 310 16.86 -5.64 -10.55
CA GLU A 310 18.30 -5.85 -10.45
C GLU A 310 18.79 -5.85 -8.99
N MET A 311 18.35 -4.87 -8.18
CA MET A 311 18.64 -4.85 -6.75
C MET A 311 18.11 -6.10 -6.05
N ALA A 312 16.86 -6.49 -6.30
CA ALA A 312 16.28 -7.69 -5.71
C ALA A 312 17.10 -8.96 -6.04
N ALA A 313 17.52 -9.11 -7.30
CA ALA A 313 18.36 -10.22 -7.73
C ALA A 313 19.74 -10.19 -7.06
N ARG A 314 20.39 -9.03 -6.98
CA ARG A 314 21.70 -8.81 -6.38
C ARG A 314 21.74 -9.20 -4.91
N TYR A 315 20.68 -8.88 -4.17
CA TYR A 315 20.56 -9.17 -2.75
C TYR A 315 19.82 -10.48 -2.42
N GLY A 316 19.54 -11.31 -3.44
CA GLY A 316 18.98 -12.65 -3.25
C GLY A 316 17.49 -12.68 -2.87
N PHE A 317 16.74 -11.62 -3.13
CA PHE A 317 15.31 -11.58 -2.88
C PHE A 317 14.50 -12.25 -3.99
N ARG A 318 13.39 -12.87 -3.62
CA ARG A 318 12.38 -13.39 -4.54
C ARG A 318 11.36 -12.32 -4.85
N ILE A 319 10.98 -12.20 -6.11
CA ILE A 319 9.96 -11.25 -6.58
C ILE A 319 8.65 -11.99 -6.88
N VAL A 320 7.54 -11.41 -6.45
CA VAL A 320 6.18 -11.80 -6.82
C VAL A 320 5.46 -10.57 -7.38
N LEU A 321 4.80 -10.70 -8.53
CA LEU A 321 3.96 -9.66 -9.11
C LEU A 321 2.56 -9.72 -8.49
N VAL A 322 2.10 -8.60 -7.94
CA VAL A 322 0.76 -8.50 -7.35
C VAL A 322 -0.07 -7.47 -8.12
N PRO A 323 -1.22 -7.87 -8.67
CA PRO A 323 -2.08 -6.95 -9.41
C PRO A 323 -2.86 -6.04 -8.46
N MET A 324 -2.91 -4.76 -8.81
CA MET A 324 -3.75 -3.78 -8.15
C MET A 324 -4.55 -2.95 -9.16
N LYS A 325 -5.61 -2.29 -8.72
CA LYS A 325 -6.34 -1.30 -9.51
C LYS A 325 -5.84 0.09 -9.18
N ASN A 326 -5.45 0.85 -10.18
CA ASN A 326 -5.15 2.27 -10.01
C ASN A 326 -6.44 3.11 -9.94
N THR A 327 -6.31 4.41 -9.75
CA THR A 327 -7.44 5.37 -9.69
C THR A 327 -8.27 5.44 -10.97
N HIS A 328 -7.76 4.95 -12.09
CA HIS A 328 -8.44 4.86 -13.39
C HIS A 328 -9.00 3.47 -13.68
N HIS A 329 -9.10 2.60 -12.65
CA HIS A 329 -9.56 1.21 -12.74
C HIS A 329 -8.71 0.31 -13.65
N ALA A 330 -7.56 0.76 -14.14
CA ALA A 330 -6.62 -0.09 -14.86
C ALA A 330 -5.91 -1.04 -13.88
N ILE A 331 -5.69 -2.28 -14.31
CA ILE A 331 -4.88 -3.23 -13.56
C ILE A 331 -3.42 -2.91 -13.85
N ILE A 332 -2.68 -2.61 -12.81
CA ILE A 332 -1.23 -2.44 -12.80
C ILE A 332 -0.61 -3.44 -11.82
N TYR A 333 0.68 -3.66 -11.92
CA TYR A 333 1.39 -4.60 -11.05
C TYR A 333 2.41 -3.86 -10.20
N GLU A 334 2.49 -4.24 -8.93
CA GLU A 334 3.58 -3.86 -8.04
C GLU A 334 4.44 -5.09 -7.72
N LEU A 335 5.70 -4.85 -7.42
CA LEU A 335 6.61 -5.89 -6.95
C LEU A 335 6.40 -6.13 -5.45
N LEU A 336 6.17 -7.38 -5.10
CA LEU A 336 6.30 -7.88 -3.76
C LEU A 336 7.63 -8.61 -3.67
N ILE A 337 8.55 -8.09 -2.86
CA ILE A 337 9.93 -8.54 -2.75
C ILE A 337 10.08 -9.24 -1.40
N LEU A 338 10.40 -10.51 -1.43
CA LEU A 338 10.39 -11.38 -0.27
C LEU A 338 11.78 -11.95 -0.01
N LYS A 339 12.19 -11.97 1.24
CA LYS A 339 13.34 -12.75 1.67
C LYS A 339 12.97 -14.23 1.60
N PRO A 340 13.83 -15.11 0.99
CA PRO A 340 13.59 -16.54 0.88
C PRO A 340 13.42 -17.22 2.23
#